data_5ad0e556361da3175491b65014965542
#
_entry.id   5ad0e556361da3175491b65014965542
#
_cell.length_a   1.000
_cell.length_b   1.000
_cell.length_c   1.000
_cell.angle_alpha   90.00
_cell.angle_beta   90.00
_cell.angle_gamma   90.00
#
_symmetry.space_group_name_H-M   'P 1'
#
loop_
_entity.id
_entity.type
_entity.pdbx_description
1 polymer ?
#
loop_
_entity_poly.entity_id
_entity_poly.type
_entity_poly.pdbx_seq_one_letter_code
_entity_poly.pdbx_strand_id
1 'polypeptide(L)'
;AEGSAVFINNKTGGVEAAIGGRDYTSKGYNRVTAVRQPGSTFKPLAVYGPAMQEKKFKPYSLLKDELQSYGDYTPKNYDSRYEGEVTMSDAITYSKNAPAVWTLNEIGVETGKSYLKVNGIDIPDEGLALALGGLEKGVSPLQLAGAFHTFAANGTYTEPFFISSIIDEDGETIADHKEEGKRVFSKQTSWNMTRMLQQVVKKGTATSGTYHGDLAGKTGSTSYTGVSGATKDAWFAGYTPKITGAVWMGYDKTDQSHYLKAGSSYPTRLFKDILTQAGETGHVFTKPKNVKELESPIELKPVKTLTADYTFKAAGLFTIELKWDAQEDDRAVYRIYVNKDGKETLLDSVEGKGSYEIPYANLFSGASYKIVPYNTQTKREGEGTDYVQPKLFSS
;
A
#
# COMPACT_ATOMS: atom_id res chain seq x y z
N ALA A 1 10.00 -27.76 10.80
CA ALA A 1 9.77 -26.32 10.83
C ALA A 1 9.06 -25.93 12.12
N GLU A 2 9.37 -24.75 12.59
CA GLU A 2 8.75 -24.14 13.76
C GLU A 2 7.82 -23.00 13.30
N GLY A 3 6.98 -22.53 14.25
CA GLY A 3 6.13 -21.38 14.04
C GLY A 3 5.87 -20.65 15.35
N SER A 4 5.55 -19.38 15.27
CA SER A 4 5.04 -18.59 16.38
C SER A 4 3.94 -17.67 15.93
N ALA A 5 3.01 -17.39 16.83
CA ALA A 5 1.90 -16.49 16.57
C ALA A 5 1.64 -15.62 17.79
N VAL A 6 1.29 -14.37 17.57
CA VAL A 6 0.84 -13.46 18.61
C VAL A 6 -0.33 -12.64 18.08
N PHE A 7 -1.35 -12.46 18.93
CA PHE A 7 -2.56 -11.71 18.62
C PHE A 7 -2.84 -10.67 19.70
N ILE A 8 -3.19 -9.47 19.29
CA ILE A 8 -3.38 -8.27 20.12
C ILE A 8 -4.80 -7.76 19.91
N ASN A 9 -5.49 -7.40 20.94
CA ASN A 9 -6.78 -6.72 20.91
C ASN A 9 -6.62 -5.28 20.39
N ASN A 10 -7.32 -4.93 19.32
CA ASN A 10 -7.18 -3.60 18.70
C ASN A 10 -7.73 -2.47 19.58
N LYS A 11 -8.59 -2.76 20.53
CA LYS A 11 -9.17 -1.76 21.43
C LYS A 11 -8.24 -1.45 22.60
N THR A 12 -7.55 -2.45 23.14
CA THR A 12 -6.77 -2.31 24.39
C THR A 12 -5.26 -2.32 24.18
N GLY A 13 -4.75 -2.92 23.08
CA GLY A 13 -3.33 -3.21 22.90
C GLY A 13 -2.84 -4.43 23.71
N GLY A 14 -3.71 -5.06 24.50
CA GLY A 14 -3.39 -6.26 25.27
C GLY A 14 -3.22 -7.48 24.39
N VAL A 15 -2.26 -8.33 24.74
CA VAL A 15 -2.02 -9.63 24.07
C VAL A 15 -3.09 -10.61 24.49
N GLU A 16 -3.88 -11.12 23.56
CA GLU A 16 -4.93 -12.12 23.80
C GLU A 16 -4.44 -13.55 23.62
N ALA A 17 -3.48 -13.75 22.71
CA ALA A 17 -2.88 -15.07 22.48
C ALA A 17 -1.43 -14.95 22.05
N ALA A 18 -0.59 -15.85 22.56
CA ALA A 18 0.81 -15.95 22.19
C ALA A 18 1.26 -17.42 22.22
N ILE A 19 1.81 -17.90 21.11
CA ILE A 19 2.33 -19.25 20.95
C ILE A 19 3.76 -19.17 20.45
N GLY A 20 4.72 -19.62 21.26
CA GLY A 20 6.16 -19.51 21.00
C GLY A 20 6.79 -20.67 20.24
N GLY A 21 6.03 -21.67 19.84
CA GLY A 21 6.51 -22.87 19.13
C GLY A 21 5.41 -23.85 18.84
N ARG A 22 5.69 -24.81 17.98
CA ARG A 22 4.73 -25.86 17.62
C ARG A 22 4.41 -26.80 18.78
N ASP A 23 5.44 -27.18 19.51
CA ASP A 23 5.34 -28.07 20.65
C ASP A 23 5.70 -27.30 21.92
N TYR A 24 4.82 -27.34 22.92
CA TYR A 24 5.10 -26.70 24.21
C TYR A 24 6.17 -27.49 24.97
N THR A 25 7.21 -26.78 25.37
CA THR A 25 8.22 -27.28 26.29
C THR A 25 8.39 -26.25 27.42
N SER A 26 8.25 -26.69 28.69
CA SER A 26 8.46 -25.83 29.85
C SER A 26 9.86 -25.20 29.79
N LYS A 27 9.94 -23.88 29.95
CA LYS A 27 11.19 -23.09 29.79
C LYS A 27 11.84 -23.24 28.41
N GLY A 28 11.07 -23.65 27.38
CA GLY A 28 11.52 -23.77 26.01
C GLY A 28 11.75 -22.40 25.37
N TYR A 29 12.33 -22.41 24.17
CA TYR A 29 12.61 -21.21 23.41
C TYR A 29 11.31 -20.56 22.92
N ASN A 30 11.03 -19.34 23.41
CA ASN A 30 9.84 -18.57 23.05
C ASN A 30 10.10 -17.73 21.79
N ARG A 31 9.57 -18.15 20.65
CA ARG A 31 9.77 -17.45 19.37
C ARG A 31 8.90 -16.22 19.20
N VAL A 32 7.94 -15.95 20.09
CA VAL A 32 7.15 -14.69 20.09
C VAL A 32 8.05 -13.48 20.36
N THR A 33 9.12 -13.67 21.16
CA THR A 33 10.10 -12.63 21.47
C THR A 33 11.44 -12.80 20.77
N ALA A 34 11.60 -13.87 19.99
CA ALA A 34 12.83 -14.13 19.23
C ALA A 34 12.89 -13.26 17.96
N VAL A 35 14.03 -12.62 17.73
CA VAL A 35 14.22 -11.76 16.58
C VAL A 35 14.52 -12.55 15.31
N ARG A 36 13.87 -12.17 14.22
CA ARG A 36 14.00 -12.75 12.87
C ARG A 36 13.92 -11.65 11.83
N GLN A 37 14.45 -11.91 10.63
CA GLN A 37 14.37 -10.96 9.53
C GLN A 37 12.92 -10.81 9.04
N PRO A 38 12.29 -9.61 9.15
CA PRO A 38 10.88 -9.42 8.84
C PRO A 38 10.55 -9.43 7.34
N GLY A 39 11.55 -9.22 6.49
CA GLY A 39 11.33 -9.14 5.06
C GLY A 39 10.35 -8.03 4.68
N SER A 40 9.59 -8.26 3.63
CA SER A 40 8.64 -7.27 3.07
C SER A 40 7.51 -6.83 4.01
N THR A 41 7.36 -7.40 5.22
CA THR A 41 6.42 -6.85 6.21
C THR A 41 6.82 -5.46 6.70
N PHE A 42 8.07 -5.06 6.47
CA PHE A 42 8.57 -3.72 6.83
C PHE A 42 8.11 -2.61 5.88
N LYS A 43 7.76 -2.92 4.64
CA LYS A 43 7.34 -1.93 3.64
C LYS A 43 6.25 -0.97 4.11
N PRO A 44 5.15 -1.42 4.76
CA PRO A 44 4.15 -0.51 5.31
C PRO A 44 4.70 0.41 6.41
N LEU A 45 5.59 -0.10 7.26
CA LEU A 45 6.05 0.54 8.48
C LEU A 45 7.19 1.54 8.25
N ALA A 46 8.18 1.14 7.44
CA ALA A 46 9.40 1.90 7.20
C ALA A 46 9.35 2.75 5.93
N VAL A 47 8.46 2.44 4.99
CA VAL A 47 8.46 3.06 3.66
C VAL A 47 7.15 3.78 3.36
N TYR A 48 6.09 3.04 3.10
CA TYR A 48 4.86 3.62 2.53
C TYR A 48 4.02 4.40 3.55
N GLY A 49 3.98 3.97 4.82
CA GLY A 49 3.37 4.73 5.91
C GLY A 49 4.03 6.09 6.10
N PRO A 50 5.36 6.13 6.33
CA PRO A 50 6.13 7.39 6.38
C PRO A 50 5.96 8.24 5.13
N ALA A 51 6.08 7.67 3.93
CA ALA A 51 5.97 8.40 2.66
C ALA A 51 4.62 9.12 2.51
N MET A 52 3.53 8.50 2.95
CA MET A 52 2.20 9.13 2.97
C MET A 52 2.06 10.16 4.09
N GLN A 53 2.61 9.87 5.28
CA GLN A 53 2.52 10.75 6.43
C GLN A 53 3.27 12.06 6.20
N GLU A 54 4.45 12.00 5.59
CA GLU A 54 5.23 13.16 5.16
C GLU A 54 4.62 13.87 3.93
N LYS A 55 3.47 13.39 3.43
CA LYS A 55 2.73 13.94 2.27
C LYS A 55 3.56 13.99 0.98
N LYS A 56 4.67 13.26 0.90
CA LYS A 56 5.51 13.20 -0.29
C LYS A 56 4.86 12.34 -1.39
N PHE A 57 4.16 11.28 -0.97
CA PHE A 57 3.45 10.37 -1.87
C PHE A 57 2.02 10.09 -1.40
N LYS A 58 1.18 9.68 -2.35
CA LYS A 58 -0.21 9.24 -2.15
C LYS A 58 -0.36 7.81 -2.66
N PRO A 59 -1.44 7.08 -2.30
CA PRO A 59 -1.66 5.70 -2.74
C PRO A 59 -1.52 5.45 -4.25
N TYR A 60 -1.89 6.42 -5.08
CA TYR A 60 -1.76 6.33 -6.54
C TYR A 60 -0.62 7.16 -7.12
N SER A 61 0.30 7.67 -6.29
CA SER A 61 1.55 8.22 -6.81
C SER A 61 2.34 7.14 -7.53
N LEU A 62 2.89 7.49 -8.68
CA LEU A 62 3.78 6.62 -9.43
C LEU A 62 5.15 6.57 -8.76
N LEU A 63 5.65 5.37 -8.57
CA LEU A 63 6.94 5.05 -7.99
C LEU A 63 7.78 4.35 -9.06
N LYS A 64 9.08 4.58 -9.07
CA LYS A 64 9.98 3.90 -10.02
C LYS A 64 10.06 2.41 -9.75
N ASP A 65 9.79 1.62 -10.77
CA ASP A 65 9.92 0.16 -10.79
C ASP A 65 10.95 -0.25 -11.85
N GLU A 66 12.21 0.08 -11.58
CA GLU A 66 13.35 -0.14 -12.48
C GLU A 66 14.48 -0.85 -11.74
N LEU A 67 15.33 -1.58 -12.48
CA LEU A 67 16.56 -2.12 -11.93
C LEU A 67 17.56 -0.97 -11.76
N GLN A 68 17.70 -0.48 -10.54
CA GLN A 68 18.58 0.65 -10.20
C GLN A 68 19.55 0.26 -9.08
N SER A 69 20.80 0.69 -9.18
CA SER A 69 21.84 0.53 -8.15
C SER A 69 21.91 1.78 -7.27
N TYR A 70 22.13 1.58 -5.99
CA TYR A 70 22.35 2.58 -4.96
C TYR A 70 23.70 2.29 -4.27
N GLY A 71 24.79 2.80 -4.85
CA GLY A 71 26.13 2.33 -4.50
C GLY A 71 26.28 0.84 -4.85
N ASP A 72 26.69 0.05 -3.86
CA ASP A 72 26.86 -1.40 -4.01
C ASP A 72 25.57 -2.20 -3.85
N TYR A 73 24.45 -1.55 -3.55
CA TYR A 73 23.16 -2.20 -3.32
C TYR A 73 22.24 -2.08 -4.53
N THR A 74 21.86 -3.22 -5.11
CA THR A 74 20.96 -3.31 -6.27
C THR A 74 19.76 -4.20 -5.93
N PRO A 75 18.62 -3.62 -5.48
CA PRO A 75 17.43 -4.40 -5.18
C PRO A 75 16.83 -5.00 -6.45
N LYS A 76 16.42 -6.28 -6.37
CA LYS A 76 15.72 -6.96 -7.46
C LYS A 76 14.28 -7.27 -7.04
N ASN A 77 13.33 -7.09 -7.96
CA ASN A 77 12.00 -7.64 -7.78
C ASN A 77 12.07 -9.17 -7.75
N TYR A 78 11.19 -9.80 -6.94
CA TYR A 78 11.21 -11.26 -6.74
C TYR A 78 10.93 -12.04 -8.03
N ASP A 79 10.18 -11.44 -8.96
CA ASP A 79 9.83 -11.98 -10.27
C ASP A 79 10.76 -11.50 -11.40
N SER A 80 11.75 -10.67 -11.07
CA SER A 80 12.67 -10.01 -12.00
C SER A 80 11.97 -9.17 -13.09
N ARG A 81 10.72 -8.76 -12.89
CA ARG A 81 9.95 -7.91 -13.81
C ARG A 81 9.91 -6.48 -13.33
N TYR A 82 10.04 -5.54 -14.26
CA TYR A 82 10.03 -4.10 -14.02
C TYR A 82 9.07 -3.44 -15.01
N GLU A 83 8.23 -2.55 -14.51
CA GLU A 83 7.16 -1.89 -15.28
C GLU A 83 7.49 -0.42 -15.57
N GLY A 84 8.71 0.02 -15.22
CA GLY A 84 9.12 1.43 -15.28
C GLY A 84 8.52 2.26 -14.14
N GLU A 85 7.22 2.32 -14.06
CA GLU A 85 6.48 2.99 -12.99
C GLU A 85 5.27 2.17 -12.56
N VAL A 86 5.01 2.14 -11.25
CA VAL A 86 3.81 1.51 -10.67
C VAL A 86 3.21 2.42 -9.60
N THR A 87 1.90 2.31 -9.35
CA THR A 87 1.30 3.02 -8.22
C THR A 87 1.82 2.48 -6.89
N MET A 88 1.86 3.31 -5.83
CA MET A 88 2.18 2.82 -4.47
C MET A 88 1.25 1.67 -4.08
N SER A 89 -0.03 1.77 -4.42
CA SER A 89 -1.02 0.72 -4.15
C SER A 89 -0.65 -0.61 -4.80
N ASP A 90 -0.20 -0.62 -6.04
CA ASP A 90 0.23 -1.85 -6.72
C ASP A 90 1.58 -2.32 -6.21
N ALA A 91 2.52 -1.41 -5.95
CA ALA A 91 3.81 -1.75 -5.37
C ALA A 91 3.69 -2.52 -4.05
N ILE A 92 2.78 -2.10 -3.15
CA ILE A 92 2.53 -2.81 -1.88
C ILE A 92 1.72 -4.09 -2.09
N THR A 93 0.72 -4.08 -2.99
CA THR A 93 -0.14 -5.22 -3.30
C THR A 93 0.67 -6.41 -3.80
N TYR A 94 1.55 -6.16 -4.75
CA TYR A 94 2.41 -7.19 -5.35
C TYR A 94 3.80 -7.26 -4.70
N SER A 95 3.99 -6.51 -3.62
CA SER A 95 5.24 -6.54 -2.83
C SER A 95 6.51 -6.28 -3.64
N LYS A 96 6.45 -5.41 -4.65
CA LYS A 96 7.61 -5.05 -5.47
C LYS A 96 8.73 -4.45 -4.63
N ASN A 97 9.98 -4.79 -4.93
CA ASN A 97 11.15 -4.39 -4.15
C ASN A 97 11.74 -3.07 -4.65
N ALA A 98 11.91 -2.93 -5.97
CA ALA A 98 12.50 -1.73 -6.56
C ALA A 98 11.75 -0.45 -6.17
N PRO A 99 10.39 -0.37 -6.26
CA PRO A 99 9.65 0.80 -5.81
C PRO A 99 9.78 1.09 -4.33
N ALA A 100 9.87 0.04 -3.48
CA ALA A 100 10.02 0.24 -2.04
C ALA A 100 11.37 0.87 -1.68
N VAL A 101 12.45 0.36 -2.27
CA VAL A 101 13.80 0.91 -2.06
C VAL A 101 13.92 2.32 -2.62
N TRP A 102 13.40 2.54 -3.82
CA TRP A 102 13.35 3.89 -4.41
C TRP A 102 12.59 4.86 -3.50
N THR A 103 11.42 4.48 -2.99
CA THR A 103 10.62 5.33 -2.11
C THR A 103 11.35 5.65 -0.80
N LEU A 104 12.03 4.65 -0.20
CA LEU A 104 12.83 4.90 1.01
C LEU A 104 13.99 5.84 0.74
N ASN A 105 14.66 5.70 -0.41
CA ASN A 105 15.70 6.63 -0.84
C ASN A 105 15.17 8.05 -0.97
N GLU A 106 13.96 8.22 -1.51
CA GLU A 106 13.33 9.51 -1.70
C GLU A 106 12.91 10.20 -0.39
N ILE A 107 12.46 9.45 0.62
CA ILE A 107 12.06 10.01 1.93
C ILE A 107 13.21 10.05 2.93
N GLY A 108 14.30 9.32 2.66
CA GLY A 108 15.47 9.15 3.52
C GLY A 108 15.33 8.01 4.53
N VAL A 109 16.42 7.26 4.75
CA VAL A 109 16.48 6.11 5.68
C VAL A 109 16.13 6.54 7.10
N GLU A 110 16.65 7.69 7.56
CA GLU A 110 16.38 8.20 8.90
C GLU A 110 14.89 8.52 9.14
N THR A 111 14.17 8.96 8.10
CA THR A 111 12.72 9.11 8.19
C THR A 111 12.07 7.75 8.49
N GLY A 112 12.38 6.72 7.71
CA GLY A 112 11.85 5.37 7.95
C GLY A 112 12.16 4.86 9.36
N LYS A 113 13.39 5.02 9.83
CA LYS A 113 13.84 4.63 11.19
C LYS A 113 13.08 5.38 12.29
N SER A 114 12.86 6.68 12.12
CA SER A 114 12.15 7.49 13.13
C SER A 114 10.73 6.98 13.36
N TYR A 115 10.02 6.60 12.29
CA TYR A 115 8.69 6.01 12.39
C TYR A 115 8.71 4.60 13.00
N LEU A 116 9.70 3.77 12.69
CA LEU A 116 9.88 2.47 13.31
C LEU A 116 10.14 2.61 14.82
N LYS A 117 10.99 3.56 15.23
CA LYS A 117 11.30 3.82 16.65
C LYS A 117 10.06 4.18 17.47
N VAL A 118 9.19 5.05 16.93
CA VAL A 118 7.93 5.39 17.62
C VAL A 118 6.97 4.18 17.64
N ASN A 119 7.08 3.27 16.68
CA ASN A 119 6.36 1.99 16.62
C ASN A 119 7.01 0.87 17.48
N GLY A 120 7.90 1.20 18.41
CA GLY A 120 8.54 0.23 19.30
C GLY A 120 9.64 -0.62 18.67
N ILE A 121 10.13 -0.23 17.48
CA ILE A 121 11.22 -0.93 16.76
C ILE A 121 12.41 0.02 16.62
N ASP A 122 13.36 -0.08 17.54
CA ASP A 122 14.62 0.69 17.51
C ASP A 122 15.74 -0.16 16.91
N ILE A 123 16.28 0.27 15.76
CA ILE A 123 17.26 -0.47 14.97
C ILE A 123 18.45 0.41 14.60
N PRO A 124 19.69 -0.15 14.59
CA PRO A 124 20.88 0.57 14.22
C PRO A 124 21.09 0.72 12.69
N ASP A 125 20.36 -0.04 11.90
CA ASP A 125 20.54 -0.14 10.45
C ASP A 125 20.47 1.23 9.74
N GLU A 126 21.39 1.48 8.80
CA GLU A 126 21.50 2.76 8.07
C GLU A 126 21.33 2.63 6.56
N GLY A 127 21.17 1.41 6.06
CA GLY A 127 21.13 1.12 4.62
C GLY A 127 19.72 1.03 4.05
N LEU A 128 19.61 1.18 2.72
CA LEU A 128 18.35 1.03 1.98
C LEU A 128 17.75 -0.38 2.03
N ALA A 129 18.53 -1.40 2.44
CA ALA A 129 18.02 -2.74 2.71
C ALA A 129 16.90 -2.76 3.76
N LEU A 130 16.83 -1.74 4.62
CA LEU A 130 15.74 -1.48 5.56
C LEU A 130 14.36 -1.51 4.88
N ALA A 131 14.24 -0.97 3.65
CA ALA A 131 13.00 -0.99 2.89
C ALA A 131 12.41 -2.39 2.69
N LEU A 132 13.28 -3.39 2.67
CA LEU A 132 12.94 -4.80 2.44
C LEU A 132 13.01 -5.65 3.72
N GLY A 133 13.21 -5.01 4.88
CA GLY A 133 13.38 -5.71 6.15
C GLY A 133 14.69 -6.49 6.23
N GLY A 134 15.72 -6.09 5.48
CA GLY A 134 17.09 -6.58 5.62
C GLY A 134 17.75 -5.86 6.78
N LEU A 135 17.73 -6.46 7.95
CA LEU A 135 18.19 -5.88 9.21
C LEU A 135 19.39 -6.66 9.77
N GLU A 136 20.22 -6.00 10.57
CA GLU A 136 21.32 -6.65 11.28
C GLU A 136 20.80 -7.75 12.25
N LYS A 137 19.82 -7.38 13.09
CA LYS A 137 19.27 -8.31 14.11
C LYS A 137 17.90 -8.86 13.76
N GLY A 138 17.04 -8.07 13.12
CA GLY A 138 15.66 -8.41 12.86
C GLY A 138 14.69 -7.91 13.95
N VAL A 139 13.45 -8.41 13.92
CA VAL A 139 12.38 -8.08 14.88
C VAL A 139 11.65 -9.32 15.36
N SER A 140 11.04 -9.24 16.54
CA SER A 140 10.21 -10.32 17.06
C SER A 140 8.77 -10.26 16.51
N PRO A 141 8.01 -11.38 16.51
CA PRO A 141 6.59 -11.38 16.22
C PRO A 141 5.79 -10.39 17.07
N LEU A 142 6.12 -10.26 18.34
CA LEU A 142 5.47 -9.31 19.25
C LEU A 142 5.69 -7.85 18.82
N GLN A 143 6.93 -7.47 18.51
CA GLN A 143 7.25 -6.13 18.01
C GLN A 143 6.53 -5.85 16.68
N LEU A 144 6.53 -6.82 15.76
CA LEU A 144 5.88 -6.67 14.46
C LEU A 144 4.35 -6.53 14.60
N ALA A 145 3.71 -7.33 15.45
CA ALA A 145 2.28 -7.22 15.74
C ALA A 145 1.95 -5.86 16.36
N GLY A 146 2.73 -5.40 17.33
CA GLY A 146 2.57 -4.06 17.95
C GLY A 146 2.68 -2.93 16.93
N ALA A 147 3.64 -3.01 16.01
CA ALA A 147 3.78 -2.03 14.95
C ALA A 147 2.62 -2.03 13.95
N PHE A 148 2.10 -3.21 13.57
CA PHE A 148 0.90 -3.31 12.72
C PHE A 148 -0.37 -2.86 13.43
N HIS A 149 -0.47 -3.07 14.76
CA HIS A 149 -1.57 -2.57 15.58
C HIS A 149 -1.74 -1.05 15.45
N THR A 150 -0.68 -0.31 15.24
CA THR A 150 -0.74 1.14 15.00
C THR A 150 -1.72 1.52 13.87
N PHE A 151 -1.73 0.76 12.76
CA PHE A 151 -2.68 1.01 11.67
C PHE A 151 -4.11 0.68 12.08
N ALA A 152 -4.32 -0.45 12.77
CA ALA A 152 -5.63 -0.87 13.29
C ALA A 152 -6.18 0.13 14.32
N ALA A 153 -5.31 0.70 15.15
CA ALA A 153 -5.60 1.74 16.15
C ALA A 153 -5.62 3.16 15.57
N ASN A 154 -5.95 3.32 14.29
CA ASN A 154 -6.06 4.61 13.61
C ASN A 154 -4.80 5.51 13.71
N GLY A 155 -3.63 4.90 13.75
CA GLY A 155 -2.33 5.57 13.76
C GLY A 155 -1.75 5.84 15.15
N THR A 156 -2.26 5.22 16.18
CA THR A 156 -1.73 5.31 17.54
C THR A 156 -1.02 4.00 17.91
N TYR A 157 0.26 4.08 18.23
CA TYR A 157 1.01 2.96 18.79
C TYR A 157 0.74 2.84 20.28
N THR A 158 0.46 1.63 20.74
CA THR A 158 0.42 1.23 22.14
C THR A 158 1.37 0.03 22.28
N GLU A 159 2.24 0.06 23.28
CA GLU A 159 3.15 -1.07 23.55
C GLU A 159 2.32 -2.30 23.96
N PRO A 160 2.50 -3.44 23.29
CA PRO A 160 1.76 -4.65 23.64
C PRO A 160 2.08 -5.12 25.07
N PHE A 161 1.06 -5.48 25.82
CA PHE A 161 1.18 -5.92 27.20
C PHE A 161 0.42 -7.23 27.46
N PHE A 162 0.88 -8.00 28.48
CA PHE A 162 0.29 -9.28 28.86
C PHE A 162 -0.51 -9.21 30.17
N ILE A 163 -0.23 -8.23 31.02
CA ILE A 163 -0.84 -8.07 32.34
C ILE A 163 -1.59 -6.74 32.35
N SER A 164 -2.90 -6.80 32.48
CA SER A 164 -3.78 -5.62 32.56
C SER A 164 -3.82 -5.03 33.97
N SER A 165 -3.92 -5.89 35.01
CA SER A 165 -3.92 -5.46 36.39
C SER A 165 -3.40 -6.55 37.31
N ILE A 166 -2.92 -6.15 38.47
CA ILE A 166 -2.55 -7.04 39.59
C ILE A 166 -3.46 -6.65 40.77
N ILE A 167 -4.19 -7.61 41.29
CA ILE A 167 -5.15 -7.45 42.39
C ILE A 167 -4.69 -8.36 43.54
N ASP A 168 -4.72 -7.88 44.78
CA ASP A 168 -4.40 -8.66 45.97
C ASP A 168 -5.55 -9.54 46.46
N GLU A 169 -5.32 -10.27 47.57
CA GLU A 169 -6.31 -11.16 48.15
C GLU A 169 -7.54 -10.45 48.72
N ASP A 170 -7.42 -9.17 49.06
CA ASP A 170 -8.50 -8.34 49.58
C ASP A 170 -9.31 -7.63 48.45
N GLY A 171 -8.90 -7.83 47.17
CA GLY A 171 -9.55 -7.24 46.00
C GLY A 171 -9.05 -5.84 45.66
N GLU A 172 -7.99 -5.36 46.33
CA GLU A 172 -7.39 -4.06 46.05
C GLU A 172 -6.44 -4.15 44.87
N THR A 173 -6.50 -3.13 43.98
CA THR A 173 -5.61 -3.06 42.81
C THR A 173 -4.21 -2.61 43.19
N ILE A 174 -3.22 -3.53 43.15
CA ILE A 174 -1.81 -3.24 43.41
C ILE A 174 -1.18 -2.47 42.24
N ALA A 175 -1.50 -2.89 41.02
CA ALA A 175 -1.00 -2.24 39.79
C ALA A 175 -2.03 -2.36 38.68
N ASP A 176 -2.08 -1.34 37.85
CA ASP A 176 -2.96 -1.27 36.68
C ASP A 176 -2.17 -0.78 35.47
N HIS A 177 -2.36 -1.45 34.33
CA HIS A 177 -1.74 -1.02 33.08
C HIS A 177 -2.42 0.27 32.59
N LYS A 178 -1.62 1.32 32.44
CA LYS A 178 -2.09 2.58 31.85
C LYS A 178 -1.66 2.62 30.41
N GLU A 179 -2.64 2.64 29.51
CA GLU A 179 -2.38 2.81 28.08
C GLU A 179 -1.83 4.23 27.80
N GLU A 180 -0.57 4.30 27.40
CA GLU A 180 0.03 5.53 26.86
C GLU A 180 0.21 5.37 25.35
N GLY A 181 -0.79 5.79 24.59
CA GLY A 181 -0.74 5.74 23.13
C GLY A 181 0.10 6.87 22.55
N LYS A 182 1.02 6.56 21.63
CA LYS A 182 1.84 7.54 20.90
C LYS A 182 1.31 7.67 19.46
N ARG A 183 1.03 8.91 19.02
CA ARG A 183 0.62 9.17 17.63
C ARG A 183 1.81 8.96 16.70
N VAL A 184 1.66 8.01 15.77
CA VAL A 184 2.63 7.71 14.70
C VAL A 184 2.13 8.21 13.37
N PHE A 185 0.91 7.84 13.01
CA PHE A 185 0.28 8.21 11.74
C PHE A 185 -1.02 8.99 11.96
N SER A 186 -1.42 9.77 10.99
CA SER A 186 -2.76 10.34 10.94
C SER A 186 -3.80 9.24 10.70
N LYS A 187 -5.05 9.50 11.08
CA LYS A 187 -6.17 8.59 10.75
C LYS A 187 -6.30 8.37 9.24
N GLN A 188 -6.02 9.40 8.43
CA GLN A 188 -6.06 9.30 6.97
C GLN A 188 -4.97 8.37 6.43
N THR A 189 -3.73 8.51 6.91
CA THR A 189 -2.61 7.63 6.52
C THR A 189 -2.91 6.18 6.89
N SER A 190 -3.41 5.94 8.11
CA SER A 190 -3.77 4.59 8.58
C SER A 190 -4.91 3.98 7.76
N TRP A 191 -5.93 4.77 7.44
CA TRP A 191 -7.04 4.31 6.60
C TRP A 191 -6.59 3.96 5.18
N ASN A 192 -5.79 4.83 4.55
CA ASN A 192 -5.23 4.56 3.24
C ASN A 192 -4.36 3.27 3.26
N MET A 193 -3.53 3.10 4.30
CA MET A 193 -2.74 1.88 4.47
C MET A 193 -3.65 0.64 4.63
N THR A 194 -4.69 0.71 5.45
CA THR A 194 -5.67 -0.37 5.62
C THR A 194 -6.27 -0.78 4.28
N ARG A 195 -6.70 0.18 3.47
CA ARG A 195 -7.29 -0.08 2.14
C ARG A 195 -6.29 -0.72 1.18
N MET A 196 -5.03 -0.26 1.17
CA MET A 196 -3.98 -0.88 0.35
C MET A 196 -3.64 -2.29 0.85
N LEU A 197 -3.55 -2.50 2.16
CA LEU A 197 -3.26 -3.82 2.74
C LEU A 197 -4.41 -4.82 2.55
N GLN A 198 -5.67 -4.36 2.42
CA GLN A 198 -6.77 -5.21 1.98
C GLN A 198 -6.56 -5.72 0.54
N GLN A 199 -5.97 -4.92 -0.37
CA GLN A 199 -5.66 -5.39 -1.73
C GLN A 199 -4.59 -6.48 -1.72
N VAL A 200 -3.60 -6.41 -0.82
CA VAL A 200 -2.59 -7.48 -0.63
C VAL A 200 -3.27 -8.82 -0.33
N VAL A 201 -4.32 -8.81 0.50
CA VAL A 201 -5.09 -10.01 0.88
C VAL A 201 -6.04 -10.46 -0.22
N LYS A 202 -6.69 -9.52 -0.93
CA LYS A 202 -7.71 -9.82 -1.94
C LYS A 202 -7.12 -10.31 -3.25
N LYS A 203 -6.06 -9.68 -3.74
CA LYS A 203 -5.49 -9.95 -5.07
C LYS A 203 -3.97 -9.99 -5.12
N GLY A 204 -3.29 -9.71 -4.01
CA GLY A 204 -1.84 -9.62 -3.95
C GLY A 204 -1.16 -10.88 -3.42
N THR A 205 -0.07 -10.68 -2.67
CA THR A 205 0.78 -11.77 -2.18
C THR A 205 0.18 -12.58 -1.02
N ALA A 206 -0.94 -12.14 -0.43
CA ALA A 206 -1.59 -12.80 0.73
C ALA A 206 -2.92 -13.48 0.39
N THR A 207 -3.08 -14.02 -0.81
CA THR A 207 -4.30 -14.70 -1.25
C THR A 207 -4.44 -16.13 -0.69
N SER A 208 -3.38 -16.71 -0.15
CA SER A 208 -3.40 -18.09 0.39
C SER A 208 -4.36 -18.22 1.58
N GLY A 209 -5.15 -19.31 1.60
CA GLY A 209 -6.17 -19.56 2.61
C GLY A 209 -7.43 -18.69 2.42
N THR A 210 -8.52 -19.10 3.09
CA THR A 210 -9.81 -18.39 3.04
C THR A 210 -10.06 -17.70 4.37
N TYR A 211 -10.63 -16.49 4.31
CA TYR A 211 -11.10 -15.76 5.49
C TYR A 211 -12.37 -15.00 5.14
N HIS A 212 -13.38 -15.08 6.00
CA HIS A 212 -14.64 -14.39 5.82
C HIS A 212 -14.70 -13.14 6.69
N GLY A 213 -14.58 -11.98 6.07
CA GLY A 213 -14.54 -10.66 6.71
C GLY A 213 -13.43 -9.80 6.12
N ASP A 214 -13.28 -8.60 6.66
CA ASP A 214 -12.22 -7.69 6.25
C ASP A 214 -10.90 -8.03 6.96
N LEU A 215 -9.86 -8.20 6.16
CA LEU A 215 -8.50 -8.45 6.60
C LEU A 215 -7.54 -7.56 5.81
N ALA A 216 -6.72 -6.82 6.53
CA ALA A 216 -5.61 -6.05 6.00
C ALA A 216 -4.29 -6.66 6.48
N GLY A 217 -3.32 -6.86 5.60
CA GLY A 217 -2.07 -7.47 6.03
C GLY A 217 -0.99 -7.51 4.96
N LYS A 218 0.20 -7.87 5.38
CA LYS A 218 1.39 -7.93 4.54
C LYS A 218 2.16 -9.22 4.77
N THR A 219 2.58 -9.82 3.67
CA THR A 219 3.51 -10.96 3.65
C THR A 219 4.96 -10.50 3.76
N GLY A 220 5.79 -11.33 4.35
CA GLY A 220 7.24 -11.18 4.33
C GLY A 220 7.91 -12.52 4.11
N SER A 221 9.02 -12.51 3.37
CA SER A 221 9.88 -13.68 3.20
C SER A 221 11.32 -13.23 3.08
N THR A 222 12.22 -14.02 3.64
CA THR A 222 13.66 -13.86 3.44
C THR A 222 14.23 -15.11 2.77
N SER A 223 15.09 -14.91 1.80
CA SER A 223 15.68 -16.02 1.04
C SER A 223 16.78 -16.70 1.85
N TYR A 224 16.91 -18.00 1.68
CA TYR A 224 18.09 -18.74 2.08
C TYR A 224 18.98 -18.95 0.86
N THR A 225 20.15 -18.32 0.88
CA THR A 225 21.07 -18.31 -0.29
C THR A 225 21.73 -19.66 -0.58
N GLY A 226 21.70 -20.58 0.38
CA GLY A 226 22.30 -21.93 0.22
C GLY A 226 21.53 -22.87 -0.70
N VAL A 227 20.26 -22.58 -1.00
CA VAL A 227 19.40 -23.38 -1.88
C VAL A 227 18.51 -22.44 -2.71
N SER A 228 18.49 -22.63 -4.02
CA SER A 228 17.67 -21.80 -4.92
C SER A 228 16.19 -21.93 -4.61
N GLY A 229 15.49 -20.80 -4.47
CA GLY A 229 14.06 -20.74 -4.17
C GLY A 229 13.69 -21.06 -2.69
N ALA A 230 14.69 -21.34 -1.84
CA ALA A 230 14.46 -21.61 -0.43
C ALA A 230 14.18 -20.35 0.38
N THR A 231 13.26 -20.45 1.33
CA THR A 231 12.90 -19.38 2.27
C THR A 231 13.44 -19.71 3.65
N LYS A 232 14.08 -18.72 4.29
CA LYS A 232 14.59 -18.81 5.66
C LYS A 232 13.51 -18.45 6.66
N ASP A 233 12.94 -17.25 6.55
CA ASP A 233 11.87 -16.75 7.40
C ASP A 233 10.65 -16.42 6.54
N ALA A 234 9.48 -16.86 6.96
CA ALA A 234 8.20 -16.58 6.32
C ALA A 234 7.24 -15.92 7.32
N TRP A 235 6.59 -14.85 6.89
CA TRP A 235 5.76 -14.00 7.74
C TRP A 235 4.42 -13.67 7.11
N PHE A 236 3.43 -13.51 7.98
CA PHE A 236 2.26 -12.71 7.73
C PHE A 236 1.99 -11.84 8.96
N ALA A 237 1.87 -10.54 8.76
CA ALA A 237 1.41 -9.59 9.77
C ALA A 237 0.20 -8.85 9.25
N GLY A 238 -0.85 -8.76 10.05
CA GLY A 238 -2.10 -8.16 9.60
C GLY A 238 -3.12 -7.98 10.72
N TYR A 239 -4.26 -7.42 10.37
CA TYR A 239 -5.32 -7.11 11.31
C TYR A 239 -6.70 -7.16 10.67
N THR A 240 -7.66 -7.53 11.49
CA THR A 240 -9.10 -7.36 11.30
C THR A 240 -9.55 -6.07 12.02
N PRO A 241 -10.83 -5.70 11.99
CA PRO A 241 -11.33 -4.61 12.83
C PRO A 241 -11.11 -4.80 14.34
N LYS A 242 -10.93 -6.03 14.82
CA LYS A 242 -10.84 -6.35 16.27
C LYS A 242 -9.47 -6.83 16.73
N ILE A 243 -8.76 -7.58 15.91
CA ILE A 243 -7.55 -8.30 16.29
C ILE A 243 -6.43 -7.97 15.32
N THR A 244 -5.24 -7.68 15.84
CA THR A 244 -3.98 -7.59 15.09
C THR A 244 -3.10 -8.76 15.46
N GLY A 245 -2.36 -9.30 14.51
CA GLY A 245 -1.42 -10.38 14.81
C GLY A 245 -0.24 -10.46 13.85
N ALA A 246 0.74 -11.25 14.25
CA ALA A 246 1.86 -11.64 13.42
C ALA A 246 2.11 -13.15 13.58
N VAL A 247 2.32 -13.82 12.46
CA VAL A 247 2.69 -15.24 12.39
C VAL A 247 4.03 -15.34 11.67
N TRP A 248 4.96 -16.03 12.31
CA TRP A 248 6.25 -16.43 11.75
C TRP A 248 6.32 -17.94 11.59
N MET A 249 6.94 -18.38 10.50
CA MET A 249 7.30 -19.77 10.28
C MET A 249 8.73 -19.86 9.72
N GLY A 250 9.48 -20.86 10.16
CA GLY A 250 10.87 -21.05 9.76
C GLY A 250 11.53 -22.22 10.48
N TYR A 251 12.84 -22.17 10.54
CA TYR A 251 13.65 -23.07 11.35
C TYR A 251 14.50 -22.22 12.30
N ASP A 252 14.75 -22.73 13.52
CA ASP A 252 15.64 -22.05 14.46
C ASP A 252 17.05 -21.89 13.88
N LYS A 253 17.47 -22.91 13.14
CA LYS A 253 18.69 -22.87 12.33
C LYS A 253 18.36 -23.34 10.92
N THR A 254 18.58 -22.46 9.96
CA THR A 254 18.39 -22.76 8.53
C THR A 254 19.67 -23.30 7.95
N ASP A 255 19.59 -24.44 7.24
CA ASP A 255 20.70 -25.08 6.50
C ASP A 255 20.15 -25.74 5.22
N GLN A 256 21.01 -26.53 4.53
CA GLN A 256 20.64 -27.21 3.28
C GLN A 256 19.49 -28.21 3.40
N SER A 257 19.16 -28.67 4.63
CA SER A 257 18.08 -29.62 4.91
C SER A 257 16.89 -28.97 5.60
N HIS A 258 17.08 -27.80 6.22
CA HIS A 258 16.09 -27.08 7.04
C HIS A 258 15.77 -25.71 6.49
N TYR A 259 14.85 -25.65 5.52
CA TYR A 259 14.33 -24.43 4.91
C TYR A 259 12.85 -24.60 4.52
N LEU A 260 12.15 -23.50 4.30
CA LEU A 260 10.76 -23.52 3.83
C LEU A 260 10.71 -23.49 2.29
N LYS A 261 9.78 -24.26 1.70
CA LYS A 261 9.59 -24.36 0.24
C LYS A 261 8.55 -23.40 -0.32
N ALA A 262 7.57 -22.95 0.49
CA ALA A 262 6.42 -22.19 0.00
C ALA A 262 6.31 -20.77 0.59
N GLY A 263 7.37 -20.25 1.18
CA GLY A 263 7.45 -18.87 1.65
C GLY A 263 6.27 -18.45 2.52
N SER A 264 5.79 -17.24 2.32
CA SER A 264 4.75 -16.60 3.15
C SER A 264 3.32 -17.15 2.97
N SER A 265 3.09 -18.08 2.05
CA SER A 265 1.78 -18.74 1.90
C SER A 265 1.38 -19.55 3.15
N TYR A 266 2.35 -20.16 3.84
CA TYR A 266 2.10 -20.91 5.06
C TYR A 266 1.63 -20.01 6.23
N PRO A 267 2.38 -18.99 6.66
CA PRO A 267 1.93 -18.14 7.76
C PRO A 267 0.65 -17.35 7.40
N THR A 268 0.42 -17.01 6.13
CA THR A 268 -0.82 -16.37 5.69
C THR A 268 -2.02 -17.27 5.90
N ARG A 269 -1.93 -18.54 5.48
CA ARG A 269 -3.00 -19.53 5.72
C ARG A 269 -3.22 -19.74 7.21
N LEU A 270 -2.14 -20.01 7.97
CA LEU A 270 -2.24 -20.25 9.40
C LEU A 270 -2.90 -19.09 10.15
N PHE A 271 -2.56 -17.84 9.81
CA PHE A 271 -3.19 -16.65 10.38
C PHE A 271 -4.72 -16.65 10.15
N LYS A 272 -5.16 -16.89 8.91
CA LYS A 272 -6.57 -16.94 8.53
C LYS A 272 -7.31 -18.10 9.21
N ASP A 273 -6.67 -19.27 9.29
CA ASP A 273 -7.24 -20.46 9.93
C ASP A 273 -7.42 -20.25 11.44
N ILE A 274 -6.44 -19.64 12.13
CA ILE A 274 -6.54 -19.29 13.56
C ILE A 274 -7.73 -18.37 13.80
N LEU A 275 -7.85 -17.26 13.05
CA LEU A 275 -8.97 -16.33 13.22
C LEU A 275 -10.32 -16.99 12.95
N THR A 276 -10.40 -17.83 11.92
CA THR A 276 -11.63 -18.55 11.57
C THR A 276 -12.03 -19.52 12.68
N GLN A 277 -11.09 -20.28 13.24
CA GLN A 277 -11.36 -21.23 14.33
C GLN A 277 -11.67 -20.52 15.66
N ALA A 278 -11.10 -19.34 15.88
CA ALA A 278 -11.43 -18.49 17.03
C ALA A 278 -12.80 -17.80 16.92
N GLY A 279 -13.50 -17.95 15.80
CA GLY A 279 -14.77 -17.28 15.56
C GLY A 279 -14.66 -15.79 15.22
N GLU A 280 -13.44 -15.30 14.99
CA GLU A 280 -13.17 -13.91 14.63
C GLU A 280 -13.38 -13.69 13.13
N THR A 281 -14.63 -13.76 12.67
CA THR A 281 -15.04 -13.63 11.26
C THR A 281 -16.18 -12.62 11.09
N GLY A 282 -16.45 -12.22 9.84
CA GLY A 282 -17.61 -11.37 9.50
C GLY A 282 -17.46 -9.88 9.87
N HIS A 283 -16.32 -9.47 10.39
CA HIS A 283 -16.08 -8.07 10.76
C HIS A 283 -15.68 -7.24 9.54
N VAL A 284 -16.18 -5.99 9.49
CA VAL A 284 -15.93 -5.04 8.39
C VAL A 284 -15.28 -3.77 8.95
N PHE A 285 -14.24 -3.27 8.29
CA PHE A 285 -13.62 -2.01 8.67
C PHE A 285 -14.57 -0.84 8.50
N THR A 286 -14.68 -0.04 9.54
CA THR A 286 -15.45 1.20 9.53
C THR A 286 -14.52 2.40 9.36
N LYS A 287 -14.80 3.21 8.34
CA LYS A 287 -14.03 4.42 8.06
C LYS A 287 -14.11 5.41 9.24
N PRO A 288 -12.98 5.88 9.78
CA PRO A 288 -13.00 6.86 10.86
C PRO A 288 -13.68 8.18 10.43
N LYS A 289 -14.24 8.90 11.42
CA LYS A 289 -14.78 10.24 11.18
C LYS A 289 -13.68 11.18 10.66
N ASN A 290 -14.07 12.09 9.75
CA ASN A 290 -13.18 13.08 9.11
C ASN A 290 -12.02 12.49 8.29
N VAL A 291 -12.19 11.27 7.78
CA VAL A 291 -11.28 10.61 6.86
C VAL A 291 -11.95 10.44 5.50
N LYS A 292 -11.22 10.75 4.43
CA LYS A 292 -11.67 10.50 3.06
C LYS A 292 -11.46 9.03 2.71
N GLU A 293 -12.44 8.45 1.99
CA GLU A 293 -12.27 7.11 1.44
C GLU A 293 -11.13 7.09 0.41
N LEU A 294 -10.44 5.97 0.32
CA LEU A 294 -9.53 5.73 -0.79
C LEU A 294 -10.38 5.35 -2.01
N GLU A 295 -10.50 6.29 -2.94
CA GLU A 295 -11.21 6.06 -4.19
C GLU A 295 -10.58 4.89 -4.97
N SER A 296 -11.38 4.25 -5.84
CA SER A 296 -10.84 3.26 -6.77
C SER A 296 -9.87 3.92 -7.77
N PRO A 297 -8.91 3.17 -8.33
CA PRO A 297 -8.06 3.67 -9.40
C PRO A 297 -8.89 4.19 -10.58
N ILE A 298 -8.46 5.29 -11.18
CA ILE A 298 -8.99 5.76 -12.46
C ILE A 298 -8.26 5.02 -13.57
N GLU A 299 -9.00 4.21 -14.33
CA GLU A 299 -8.47 3.53 -15.51
C GLU A 299 -8.79 4.37 -16.74
N LEU A 300 -7.75 4.91 -17.40
CA LEU A 300 -7.95 5.68 -18.62
C LEU A 300 -8.21 4.75 -19.80
N LYS A 301 -9.29 5.03 -20.53
CA LYS A 301 -9.53 4.45 -21.85
C LYS A 301 -9.03 5.39 -22.93
N PRO A 302 -8.47 4.89 -24.06
CA PRO A 302 -8.12 5.73 -25.20
C PRO A 302 -9.34 6.51 -25.71
N VAL A 303 -9.17 7.78 -26.05
CA VAL A 303 -10.20 8.56 -26.77
C VAL A 303 -10.00 8.33 -28.27
N LYS A 304 -10.97 7.69 -28.93
CA LYS A 304 -10.84 7.25 -30.31
C LYS A 304 -11.50 8.18 -31.30
N THR A 305 -12.53 8.91 -30.87
CA THR A 305 -13.31 9.77 -31.74
C THR A 305 -13.24 11.22 -31.30
N LEU A 306 -13.13 12.12 -32.23
CA LEU A 306 -13.28 13.55 -32.03
C LEU A 306 -13.95 14.17 -33.27
N THR A 307 -15.01 14.93 -33.03
CA THR A 307 -15.55 15.83 -34.02
C THR A 307 -15.33 17.28 -33.60
N ALA A 308 -15.10 18.14 -34.57
CA ALA A 308 -14.94 19.57 -34.37
C ALA A 308 -15.79 20.29 -35.43
N ASP A 309 -16.85 20.98 -35.02
CA ASP A 309 -17.81 21.57 -35.91
C ASP A 309 -18.00 23.05 -35.57
N TYR A 310 -18.04 23.90 -36.62
CA TYR A 310 -18.47 25.28 -36.44
C TYR A 310 -19.99 25.31 -36.25
N THR A 311 -20.42 25.92 -35.16
CA THR A 311 -21.82 26.19 -34.87
C THR A 311 -22.08 27.70 -34.84
N PHE A 312 -23.27 28.09 -35.27
CA PHE A 312 -23.68 29.50 -35.30
C PHE A 312 -24.65 29.74 -34.14
N LYS A 313 -24.29 30.60 -33.20
CA LYS A 313 -25.16 30.97 -32.08
C LYS A 313 -25.81 32.35 -32.30
N ALA A 314 -26.88 32.61 -31.56
CA ALA A 314 -27.55 33.93 -31.56
C ALA A 314 -26.51 35.06 -31.33
N ALA A 315 -26.63 36.14 -32.06
CA ALA A 315 -25.71 37.30 -32.10
C ALA A 315 -24.57 37.23 -33.15
N GLY A 316 -24.61 36.33 -34.13
CA GLY A 316 -23.69 36.34 -35.26
C GLY A 316 -22.28 35.85 -34.97
N LEU A 317 -22.09 35.11 -33.87
CA LEU A 317 -20.78 34.62 -33.45
C LEU A 317 -20.61 33.11 -33.73
N PHE A 318 -19.48 32.76 -34.33
CA PHE A 318 -19.12 31.36 -34.52
C PHE A 318 -18.53 30.76 -33.21
N THR A 319 -18.93 29.55 -32.93
CA THR A 319 -18.40 28.71 -31.84
C THR A 319 -17.92 27.41 -32.46
N ILE A 320 -16.81 26.87 -31.97
CA ILE A 320 -16.41 25.49 -32.32
C ILE A 320 -16.95 24.58 -31.21
N GLU A 321 -17.72 23.59 -31.60
CA GLU A 321 -18.17 22.53 -30.73
C GLU A 321 -17.28 21.30 -30.97
N LEU A 322 -16.60 20.86 -29.88
CA LEU A 322 -15.82 19.63 -29.84
C LEU A 322 -16.65 18.54 -29.18
N LYS A 323 -16.72 17.34 -29.75
CA LYS A 323 -17.38 16.18 -29.17
C LYS A 323 -16.49 14.94 -29.28
N TRP A 324 -16.43 14.13 -28.23
CA TRP A 324 -15.64 12.91 -28.18
C TRP A 324 -16.34 11.81 -27.36
N ASP A 325 -15.83 10.58 -27.47
CA ASP A 325 -16.28 9.42 -26.72
C ASP A 325 -15.68 9.46 -25.29
N ALA A 326 -16.41 10.07 -24.35
CA ALA A 326 -16.04 10.06 -22.93
C ALA A 326 -16.28 8.67 -22.31
N GLN A 327 -15.39 8.25 -21.42
CA GLN A 327 -15.58 7.03 -20.66
C GLN A 327 -16.66 7.19 -19.56
N GLU A 328 -17.16 6.05 -19.02
CA GLU A 328 -18.21 6.05 -18.01
C GLU A 328 -17.76 6.61 -16.63
N ASP A 329 -16.44 6.51 -16.31
CA ASP A 329 -15.90 7.09 -15.09
C ASP A 329 -15.82 8.62 -15.23
N ASP A 330 -16.75 9.32 -14.57
CA ASP A 330 -16.91 10.78 -14.62
C ASP A 330 -15.74 11.56 -13.96
N ARG A 331 -14.85 10.87 -13.25
CA ARG A 331 -13.62 11.45 -12.69
C ARG A 331 -12.50 11.60 -13.70
N ALA A 332 -12.66 11.02 -14.90
CA ALA A 332 -11.69 11.19 -15.98
C ALA A 332 -11.69 12.65 -16.45
N VAL A 333 -10.51 13.22 -16.53
CA VAL A 333 -10.31 14.57 -17.06
C VAL A 333 -9.88 14.46 -18.51
N TYR A 334 -10.39 15.35 -19.36
CA TYR A 334 -9.98 15.45 -20.75
C TYR A 334 -9.27 16.79 -20.95
N ARG A 335 -8.01 16.71 -21.38
CA ARG A 335 -7.21 17.86 -21.78
C ARG A 335 -7.46 18.17 -23.24
N ILE A 336 -7.78 19.44 -23.52
CA ILE A 336 -8.08 19.94 -24.84
C ILE A 336 -6.84 20.69 -25.33
N TYR A 337 -6.19 20.15 -26.33
CA TYR A 337 -5.03 20.76 -26.94
C TYR A 337 -5.43 21.45 -28.25
N VAL A 338 -4.84 22.61 -28.51
CA VAL A 338 -4.94 23.31 -29.77
C VAL A 338 -3.55 23.37 -30.41
N ASN A 339 -3.51 23.04 -31.71
CA ASN A 339 -2.34 23.26 -32.55
C ASN A 339 -2.64 24.39 -33.52
N LYS A 340 -1.84 25.45 -33.47
CA LYS A 340 -1.87 26.57 -34.38
C LYS A 340 -0.47 26.85 -34.88
N ASP A 341 -0.30 26.91 -36.19
CA ASP A 341 0.99 27.15 -36.84
C ASP A 341 2.11 26.20 -36.38
N GLY A 342 1.77 24.93 -36.13
CA GLY A 342 2.70 23.89 -35.64
C GLY A 342 3.01 23.94 -34.16
N LYS A 343 2.41 24.87 -33.40
CA LYS A 343 2.61 25.01 -31.95
C LYS A 343 1.42 24.43 -31.20
N GLU A 344 1.68 23.35 -30.42
CA GLU A 344 0.71 22.75 -29.50
C GLU A 344 0.65 23.53 -28.17
N THR A 345 -0.56 23.82 -27.70
CA THR A 345 -0.81 24.42 -26.38
C THR A 345 -2.04 23.79 -25.72
N LEU A 346 -1.99 23.60 -24.40
CA LEU A 346 -3.17 23.22 -23.63
C LEU A 346 -4.15 24.39 -23.59
N LEU A 347 -5.36 24.18 -24.13
CA LEU A 347 -6.42 25.16 -24.12
C LEU A 347 -7.22 25.15 -22.82
N ASP A 348 -7.68 23.95 -22.41
CA ASP A 348 -8.49 23.76 -21.20
C ASP A 348 -8.48 22.30 -20.77
N SER A 349 -9.11 22.03 -19.62
CA SER A 349 -9.34 20.67 -19.09
C SER A 349 -10.75 20.56 -18.52
N VAL A 350 -11.47 19.52 -18.90
CA VAL A 350 -12.85 19.27 -18.42
C VAL A 350 -12.98 17.89 -17.81
N GLU A 351 -13.75 17.78 -16.74
CA GLU A 351 -13.96 16.52 -16.00
C GLU A 351 -15.30 15.90 -16.40
N GLY A 352 -15.32 14.60 -16.70
CA GLY A 352 -16.50 13.78 -16.93
C GLY A 352 -17.34 14.17 -18.15
N LYS A 353 -16.86 15.05 -19.03
CA LYS A 353 -17.61 15.56 -20.17
C LYS A 353 -17.09 15.01 -21.49
N GLY A 354 -18.00 14.75 -22.43
CA GLY A 354 -17.69 14.36 -23.81
C GLY A 354 -17.81 15.50 -24.81
N SER A 355 -17.88 16.75 -24.37
CA SER A 355 -17.97 17.92 -25.25
C SER A 355 -17.37 19.17 -24.63
N TYR A 356 -16.96 20.08 -25.49
CA TYR A 356 -16.44 21.40 -25.12
C TYR A 356 -16.75 22.45 -26.20
N GLU A 357 -17.10 23.66 -25.78
CA GLU A 357 -17.38 24.76 -26.67
C GLU A 357 -16.27 25.82 -26.61
N ILE A 358 -15.79 26.24 -27.78
CA ILE A 358 -14.82 27.33 -27.93
C ILE A 358 -15.55 28.54 -28.54
N PRO A 359 -15.91 29.55 -27.74
CA PRO A 359 -16.63 30.73 -28.23
C PRO A 359 -15.70 31.64 -29.04
N TYR A 360 -16.31 32.54 -29.83
CA TYR A 360 -15.61 33.55 -30.64
C TYR A 360 -14.61 32.96 -31.64
N ALA A 361 -14.95 31.84 -32.25
CA ALA A 361 -14.07 31.10 -33.14
C ALA A 361 -13.80 31.91 -34.45
N ASN A 362 -12.53 31.95 -34.83
CA ASN A 362 -12.11 32.51 -36.11
C ASN A 362 -12.09 31.40 -37.17
N LEU A 363 -12.92 31.51 -38.20
CA LEU A 363 -13.05 30.58 -39.33
C LEU A 363 -11.74 30.37 -40.12
N PHE A 364 -10.84 31.31 -40.07
CA PHE A 364 -9.59 31.31 -40.84
C PHE A 364 -8.35 31.04 -39.94
N SER A 365 -8.55 30.55 -38.73
CA SER A 365 -7.46 30.36 -37.77
C SER A 365 -6.48 29.25 -38.16
N GLY A 366 -6.89 28.29 -39.02
CA GLY A 366 -6.10 27.09 -39.32
C GLY A 366 -5.84 26.16 -38.11
N ALA A 367 -6.49 26.43 -36.99
CA ALA A 367 -6.30 25.67 -35.76
C ALA A 367 -6.88 24.27 -35.87
N SER A 368 -6.20 23.29 -35.27
CA SER A 368 -6.69 21.93 -35.08
C SER A 368 -6.68 21.54 -33.59
N TYR A 369 -7.55 20.63 -33.21
CA TYR A 369 -7.79 20.27 -31.82
C TYR A 369 -7.57 18.78 -31.59
N LYS A 370 -7.11 18.45 -30.38
CA LYS A 370 -6.84 17.08 -29.91
C LYS A 370 -7.38 16.94 -28.50
N ILE A 371 -7.94 15.80 -28.18
CA ILE A 371 -8.41 15.45 -26.84
C ILE A 371 -7.52 14.36 -26.27
N VAL A 372 -7.03 14.56 -25.05
CA VAL A 372 -6.16 13.61 -24.35
C VAL A 372 -6.75 13.31 -22.97
N PRO A 373 -7.07 12.05 -22.63
CA PRO A 373 -7.55 11.70 -21.31
C PRO A 373 -6.41 11.84 -20.29
N TYR A 374 -6.73 12.38 -19.12
CA TYR A 374 -5.76 12.65 -18.05
C TYR A 374 -6.22 12.04 -16.73
N ASN A 375 -5.34 11.28 -16.09
CA ASN A 375 -5.57 10.68 -14.78
C ASN A 375 -5.07 11.62 -13.68
N THR A 376 -5.98 12.17 -12.89
CA THR A 376 -5.66 13.09 -11.78
C THR A 376 -4.96 12.41 -10.60
N GLN A 377 -5.11 11.10 -10.45
CA GLN A 377 -4.48 10.32 -9.38
C GLN A 377 -3.00 10.06 -9.68
N THR A 378 -2.69 9.60 -10.91
CA THR A 378 -1.33 9.30 -11.36
C THR A 378 -0.62 10.47 -12.01
N LYS A 379 -1.37 11.52 -12.38
CA LYS A 379 -0.90 12.69 -13.14
C LYS A 379 -0.30 12.32 -14.51
N ARG A 380 -0.85 11.30 -15.14
CA ARG A 380 -0.45 10.83 -16.46
C ARG A 380 -1.55 11.05 -17.49
N GLU A 381 -1.13 11.31 -18.71
CA GLU A 381 -1.98 11.32 -19.89
C GLU A 381 -2.08 9.91 -20.47
N GLY A 382 -3.26 9.59 -21.00
CA GLY A 382 -3.51 8.38 -21.76
C GLY A 382 -3.42 8.64 -23.27
N GLU A 383 -3.84 7.67 -24.04
CA GLU A 383 -3.87 7.75 -25.49
C GLU A 383 -5.01 8.66 -25.94
N GLY A 384 -4.67 9.77 -26.61
CA GLY A 384 -5.61 10.76 -27.11
C GLY A 384 -5.94 10.57 -28.59
N THR A 385 -6.79 11.47 -29.11
CA THR A 385 -7.18 11.50 -30.52
C THR A 385 -6.07 12.04 -31.43
N ASP A 386 -6.21 11.88 -32.73
CA ASP A 386 -5.50 12.71 -33.68
C ASP A 386 -6.01 14.15 -33.64
N TYR A 387 -5.26 15.06 -34.27
CA TYR A 387 -5.69 16.43 -34.47
C TYR A 387 -6.80 16.53 -35.51
N VAL A 388 -7.90 17.21 -35.16
CA VAL A 388 -9.05 17.45 -36.05
C VAL A 388 -9.22 18.94 -36.27
N GLN A 389 -9.32 19.36 -37.54
CA GLN A 389 -9.69 20.73 -37.92
C GLN A 389 -11.21 20.90 -37.91
N PRO A 390 -11.73 22.02 -37.42
CA PRO A 390 -13.17 22.30 -37.44
C PRO A 390 -13.72 22.38 -38.89
N LYS A 391 -14.89 21.75 -39.08
CA LYS A 391 -15.61 21.73 -40.37
C LYS A 391 -16.80 22.69 -40.33
N LEU A 392 -17.03 23.40 -41.41
CA LEU A 392 -18.28 24.10 -41.66
C LEU A 392 -19.27 23.06 -42.19
N PHE A 393 -20.32 22.75 -41.39
CA PHE A 393 -21.40 21.79 -41.75
C PHE A 393 -20.90 20.34 -41.94
N SER A 394 -20.84 19.59 -40.90
CA SER A 394 -20.88 18.11 -41.00
C SER A 394 -22.31 17.72 -41.40
N SER A 395 -22.45 17.13 -42.57
CA SER A 395 -23.69 16.54 -43.06
C SER A 395 -24.06 15.31 -42.26
#